data_6aee8552f8d184b61ae6d254fe4c8c59
#
_entry.id   6aee8552f8d184b61ae6d254fe4c8c59
#
_cell.length_a   1.000
_cell.length_b   1.000
_cell.length_c   1.000
_cell.angle_alpha   90.00
_cell.angle_beta   90.00
_cell.angle_gamma   90.00
#
_symmetry.space_group_name_H-M   'P 1'
#
loop_
_entity.id
_entity.type
_entity.pdbx_description
1 polymer ?
#
loop_
_entity_poly.entity_id
_entity_poly.type
_entity_poly.pdbx_seq_one_letter_code
_entity_poly.pdbx_strand_id
1 'polypeptide(L)'
;MASLTKSGKRLKISGRPASRTGKAEDFFLPGILINAGSATAYLISILVRRPLLGLIVSTITGEGRAWYRDPERRLAYTKASWIWVGLFCFRLSIQLPLYLSGLVGPLAVARVVTGIPLFALGVWLSYLLLRSSLPELEEGRTETSAP
;
A
#
# COMPACT_ATOMS: atom_id res chain seq x y z
N MET A 1 14.94 -64.68 -31.55
CA MET A 1 14.56 -63.32 -31.99
C MET A 1 13.65 -62.72 -30.93
N ALA A 2 14.19 -61.92 -30.08
CA ALA A 2 13.43 -61.28 -29.03
C ALA A 2 12.81 -60.02 -29.58
N SER A 3 11.50 -60.08 -29.78
CA SER A 3 10.70 -58.88 -30.08
C SER A 3 10.58 -58.06 -28.80
N LEU A 4 11.41 -57.09 -28.68
CA LEU A 4 11.28 -56.09 -27.65
C LEU A 4 10.14 -55.13 -28.06
N THR A 5 8.95 -55.51 -27.70
CA THR A 5 7.83 -54.58 -27.65
C THR A 5 8.12 -53.60 -26.53
N LYS A 6 8.88 -52.60 -26.87
CA LYS A 6 9.10 -51.44 -26.02
C LYS A 6 7.78 -50.71 -25.93
N SER A 7 6.97 -51.10 -24.98
CA SER A 7 5.82 -50.32 -24.52
C SER A 7 6.32 -48.96 -24.14
N GLY A 8 6.35 -48.07 -25.10
CA GLY A 8 6.60 -46.65 -24.90
C GLY A 8 5.47 -46.09 -24.05
N LYS A 9 5.55 -46.26 -22.76
CA LYS A 9 4.93 -45.30 -21.84
C LYS A 9 5.52 -43.95 -22.22
N ARG A 10 4.89 -43.27 -23.17
CA ARG A 10 5.00 -41.85 -23.26
C ARG A 10 4.58 -41.34 -21.92
N LEU A 11 5.57 -41.14 -21.06
CA LEU A 11 5.45 -40.17 -20.03
C LEU A 11 5.01 -38.89 -20.76
N LYS A 12 3.70 -38.67 -20.81
CA LYS A 12 3.19 -37.32 -20.90
C LYS A 12 3.76 -36.62 -19.71
N ILE A 13 4.97 -36.17 -19.86
CA ILE A 13 5.41 -34.99 -19.16
C ILE A 13 4.48 -33.92 -19.73
N SER A 14 3.28 -33.91 -19.21
CA SER A 14 2.43 -32.76 -19.20
C SER A 14 3.25 -31.76 -18.41
N GLY A 15 4.25 -31.22 -19.09
CA GLY A 15 4.97 -30.07 -18.65
C GLY A 15 3.97 -28.94 -18.56
N ARG A 16 3.14 -28.99 -17.53
CA ARG A 16 2.51 -27.81 -17.04
C ARG A 16 3.66 -26.88 -16.67
N PRO A 17 3.84 -25.75 -17.35
CA PRO A 17 4.77 -24.72 -16.88
C PRO A 17 4.29 -24.13 -15.55
N ALA A 18 3.24 -24.68 -14.97
CA ALA A 18 2.64 -24.31 -13.69
C ALA A 18 3.63 -24.28 -12.53
N SER A 19 4.68 -25.11 -12.57
CA SER A 19 5.65 -25.13 -11.48
C SER A 19 6.66 -23.96 -11.50
N ARG A 20 6.84 -23.33 -12.66
CA ARG A 20 7.69 -22.12 -12.77
C ARG A 20 6.90 -20.84 -12.58
N THR A 21 5.65 -20.81 -12.99
CA THR A 21 4.75 -19.68 -12.81
C THR A 21 4.37 -19.52 -11.33
N GLY A 22 4.08 -20.62 -10.63
CA GLY A 22 3.70 -20.61 -9.23
C GLY A 22 4.73 -19.94 -8.33
N LYS A 23 6.03 -20.21 -8.52
CA LYS A 23 7.08 -19.56 -7.71
C LYS A 23 7.25 -18.06 -7.97
N ALA A 24 7.03 -17.60 -9.20
CA ALA A 24 7.10 -16.20 -9.53
C ALA A 24 5.87 -15.44 -9.02
N GLU A 25 4.70 -16.04 -9.11
CA GLU A 25 3.45 -15.49 -8.55
C GLU A 25 3.52 -15.41 -7.02
N ASP A 26 4.03 -16.45 -6.36
CA ASP A 26 4.22 -16.49 -4.91
C ASP A 26 5.14 -15.38 -4.41
N PHE A 27 6.09 -14.94 -5.22
CA PHE A 27 6.97 -13.82 -4.89
C PHE A 27 6.22 -12.47 -4.79
N PHE A 28 5.15 -12.31 -5.58
CA PHE A 28 4.35 -11.07 -5.56
C PHE A 28 3.25 -11.10 -4.50
N LEU A 29 2.83 -12.28 -4.06
CA LEU A 29 1.77 -12.47 -3.09
C LEU A 29 1.99 -11.70 -1.77
N PRO A 30 3.18 -11.73 -1.14
CA PRO A 30 3.43 -10.94 0.07
C PRO A 30 3.22 -9.44 -0.15
N GLY A 31 3.60 -8.91 -1.31
CA GLY A 31 3.42 -7.50 -1.65
C GLY A 31 1.94 -7.11 -1.80
N ILE A 32 1.13 -7.97 -2.39
CA ILE A 32 -0.32 -7.78 -2.52
C ILE A 32 -0.98 -7.84 -1.15
N LEU A 33 -0.60 -8.80 -0.31
CA LEU A 33 -1.11 -8.94 1.06
C LEU A 33 -0.73 -7.73 1.93
N ILE A 34 0.48 -7.23 1.82
CA ILE A 34 0.92 -6.02 2.54
C ILE A 34 0.09 -4.81 2.09
N ASN A 35 -0.14 -4.63 0.79
CA ASN A 35 -0.97 -3.55 0.28
C ASN A 35 -2.43 -3.67 0.75
N ALA A 36 -3.01 -4.86 0.69
CA ALA A 36 -4.37 -5.12 1.18
C ALA A 36 -4.47 -4.89 2.70
N GLY A 37 -3.50 -5.41 3.45
CA GLY A 37 -3.41 -5.20 4.89
C GLY A 37 -3.26 -3.72 5.27
N SER A 38 -2.43 -2.99 4.54
CA SER A 38 -2.25 -1.55 4.75
C SER A 38 -3.53 -0.77 4.44
N ALA A 39 -4.19 -1.04 3.30
CA ALA A 39 -5.46 -0.42 2.95
C ALA A 39 -6.52 -0.67 4.04
N THR A 40 -6.61 -1.91 4.52
CA THR A 40 -7.53 -2.30 5.59
C THR A 40 -7.19 -1.61 6.90
N ALA A 41 -5.91 -1.55 7.27
CA ALA A 41 -5.45 -0.88 8.49
C ALA A 41 -5.77 0.62 8.47
N TYR A 42 -5.52 1.30 7.36
CA TYR A 42 -5.90 2.71 7.18
C TYR A 42 -7.41 2.90 7.25
N LEU A 43 -8.18 2.04 6.58
CA LEU A 43 -9.64 2.11 6.59
C LEU A 43 -10.20 1.93 8.01
N ILE A 44 -9.75 0.90 8.72
CA ILE A 44 -10.15 0.65 10.12
C ILE A 44 -9.76 1.84 10.99
N SER A 45 -8.57 2.40 10.83
CA SER A 45 -8.10 3.53 11.62
C SER A 45 -8.97 4.78 11.43
N ILE A 46 -9.48 5.00 10.22
CA ILE A 46 -10.42 6.08 9.92
C ILE A 46 -11.78 5.81 10.60
N LEU A 47 -12.29 4.57 10.50
CA LEU A 47 -13.57 4.19 11.10
C LEU A 47 -13.56 4.32 12.64
N VAL A 48 -12.43 3.96 13.25
CA VAL A 48 -12.21 4.11 14.71
C VAL A 48 -11.94 5.57 15.12
N ARG A 49 -11.90 6.49 14.14
CA ARG A 49 -11.58 7.92 14.34
C ARG A 49 -10.18 8.17 14.92
N ARG A 50 -9.25 7.23 14.68
CA ARG A 50 -7.84 7.33 15.06
C ARG A 50 -6.98 7.20 13.82
N PRO A 51 -6.84 8.26 12.98
CA PRO A 51 -6.13 8.16 11.72
C PRO A 51 -4.69 7.69 11.93
N LEU A 52 -4.35 6.60 11.24
CA LEU A 52 -3.04 5.95 11.34
C LEU A 52 -1.91 6.91 10.95
N LEU A 53 -2.18 7.78 9.97
CA LEU A 53 -1.22 8.77 9.53
C LEU A 53 -0.86 9.74 10.65
N GLY A 54 -1.81 10.15 11.47
CA GLY A 54 -1.57 11.00 12.63
C GLY A 54 -0.65 10.32 13.65
N LEU A 55 -0.81 9.02 13.88
CA LEU A 55 0.08 8.23 14.74
C LEU A 55 1.50 8.17 14.17
N ILE A 56 1.64 7.91 12.87
CA ILE A 56 2.93 7.84 12.19
C ILE A 56 3.64 9.19 12.26
N VAL A 57 2.97 10.27 11.88
CA VAL A 57 3.54 11.61 11.88
C VAL A 57 3.91 12.05 13.29
N SER A 58 3.04 11.83 14.27
CA SER A 58 3.32 12.22 15.67
C SER A 58 4.49 11.45 16.27
N THR A 59 4.72 10.21 15.83
CA THR A 59 5.88 9.43 16.26
C THR A 59 7.18 9.97 15.66
N ILE A 60 7.14 10.41 14.40
CA ILE A 60 8.29 10.97 13.69
C ILE A 60 8.63 12.37 14.21
N THR A 61 7.60 13.21 14.44
CA THR A 61 7.78 14.60 14.91
C THR A 61 7.98 14.73 16.42
N GLY A 62 7.73 13.66 17.17
CA GLY A 62 7.83 13.67 18.62
C GLY A 62 6.72 14.46 19.35
N GLU A 63 5.69 14.90 18.64
CA GLU A 63 4.58 15.70 19.20
C GLU A 63 3.66 14.91 20.16
N GLY A 64 3.86 13.61 20.27
CA GLY A 64 3.05 12.76 21.12
C GLY A 64 1.59 12.69 20.67
N ARG A 65 0.67 12.58 21.63
CA ARG A 65 -0.77 12.46 21.37
C ARG A 65 -1.55 13.78 21.41
N ALA A 66 -0.86 14.91 21.45
CA ALA A 66 -1.50 16.23 21.58
C ALA A 66 -2.45 16.54 20.40
N TRP A 67 -2.09 16.12 19.18
CA TRP A 67 -2.89 16.26 17.96
C TRP A 67 -4.28 15.61 18.04
N TYR A 68 -4.43 14.59 18.89
CA TYR A 68 -5.70 13.87 19.02
C TYR A 68 -6.80 14.71 19.69
N ARG A 69 -6.42 15.67 20.51
CA ARG A 69 -7.33 16.60 21.19
C ARG A 69 -7.82 17.72 20.29
N ASP A 70 -7.10 17.98 19.22
CA ASP A 70 -7.43 19.03 18.27
C ASP A 70 -8.29 18.46 17.12
N PRO A 71 -9.56 18.87 16.99
CA PRO A 71 -10.46 18.36 15.97
C PRO A 71 -10.01 18.70 14.56
N GLU A 72 -9.37 19.84 14.34
CA GLU A 72 -8.91 20.29 13.01
C GLU A 72 -7.71 19.45 12.55
N ARG A 73 -6.73 19.26 13.41
CA ARG A 73 -5.59 18.37 13.12
C ARG A 73 -6.04 16.94 12.85
N ARG A 74 -6.97 16.44 13.66
CA ARG A 74 -7.53 15.11 13.45
C ARG A 74 -8.23 14.98 12.11
N LEU A 75 -8.96 16.02 11.69
CA LEU A 75 -9.63 16.04 10.39
C LEU A 75 -8.61 16.04 9.24
N ALA A 76 -7.54 16.85 9.34
CA ALA A 76 -6.47 16.89 8.36
C ALA A 76 -5.78 15.52 8.20
N TYR A 77 -5.45 14.86 9.30
CA TYR A 77 -4.86 13.51 9.28
C TYR A 77 -5.83 12.46 8.75
N THR A 78 -7.13 12.61 9.00
CA THR A 78 -8.16 11.73 8.45
C THR A 78 -8.24 11.89 6.93
N LYS A 79 -8.27 13.12 6.42
CA LYS A 79 -8.27 13.41 4.97
C LYS A 79 -7.01 12.85 4.31
N ALA A 80 -5.85 13.05 4.91
CA ALA A 80 -4.59 12.47 4.42
C ALA A 80 -4.60 10.94 4.42
N SER A 81 -5.17 10.31 5.45
CA SER A 81 -5.33 8.86 5.50
C SER A 81 -6.25 8.33 4.38
N TRP A 82 -7.27 9.07 3.97
CA TRP A 82 -8.10 8.72 2.82
C TRP A 82 -7.33 8.73 1.50
N ILE A 83 -6.36 9.64 1.34
CA ILE A 83 -5.45 9.63 0.18
C ILE A 83 -4.70 8.29 0.14
N TRP A 84 -4.16 7.83 1.25
CA TRP A 84 -3.46 6.55 1.32
C TRP A 84 -4.36 5.35 1.04
N VAL A 85 -5.57 5.33 1.56
CA VAL A 85 -6.57 4.30 1.20
C VAL A 85 -6.81 4.29 -0.31
N GLY A 86 -7.02 5.45 -0.92
CA GLY A 86 -7.21 5.58 -2.36
C GLY A 86 -6.01 5.05 -3.16
N LEU A 87 -4.79 5.39 -2.75
CA LEU A 87 -3.55 4.93 -3.38
C LEU A 87 -3.39 3.40 -3.28
N PHE A 88 -3.64 2.82 -2.11
CA PHE A 88 -3.57 1.38 -1.93
C PHE A 88 -4.66 0.64 -2.71
N CYS A 89 -5.89 1.15 -2.72
CA CYS A 89 -6.98 0.59 -3.52
C CYS A 89 -6.69 0.68 -5.02
N PHE A 90 -6.19 1.81 -5.50
CA PHE A 90 -5.78 1.98 -6.90
C PHE A 90 -4.69 0.98 -7.28
N ARG A 91 -3.68 0.82 -6.42
CA ARG A 91 -2.60 -0.14 -6.63
C ARG A 91 -3.11 -1.57 -6.68
N LEU A 92 -4.00 -1.96 -5.76
CA LEU A 92 -4.62 -3.28 -5.75
C LEU A 92 -5.47 -3.54 -6.99
N SER A 93 -6.23 -2.54 -7.46
CA SER A 93 -7.06 -2.63 -8.66
C SER A 93 -6.26 -2.93 -9.92
N ILE A 94 -4.99 -2.51 -9.97
CA ILE A 94 -4.09 -2.82 -11.07
C ILE A 94 -3.40 -4.17 -10.85
N GLN A 95 -2.88 -4.41 -9.66
CA GLN A 95 -2.07 -5.60 -9.37
C GLN A 95 -2.89 -6.87 -9.28
N LEU A 96 -4.10 -6.81 -8.73
CA LEU A 96 -4.93 -7.99 -8.51
C LEU A 96 -5.35 -8.68 -9.82
N PRO A 97 -5.90 -7.98 -10.85
CA PRO A 97 -6.25 -8.61 -12.11
C PRO A 97 -5.03 -9.14 -12.87
N LEU A 98 -3.88 -8.44 -12.81
CA LEU A 98 -2.64 -8.93 -13.42
C LEU A 98 -2.14 -10.21 -12.73
N TYR A 99 -2.24 -10.27 -11.40
CA TYR A 99 -1.90 -11.45 -10.62
C TYR A 99 -2.80 -12.64 -10.98
N LEU A 100 -4.12 -12.42 -11.02
CA LEU A 100 -5.09 -13.46 -11.35
C LEU A 100 -4.96 -13.95 -12.79
N SER A 101 -4.47 -13.10 -13.70
CA SER A 101 -4.21 -13.44 -15.10
C SER A 101 -2.87 -14.16 -15.31
N GLY A 102 -2.05 -14.32 -14.28
CA GLY A 102 -0.72 -14.93 -14.35
C GLY A 102 0.31 -14.13 -15.17
N LEU A 103 0.05 -12.85 -15.40
CA LEU A 103 0.91 -11.96 -16.19
C LEU A 103 2.05 -11.39 -15.35
N VAL A 104 3.06 -12.23 -15.08
CA VAL A 104 4.19 -11.89 -14.18
C VAL A 104 5.00 -10.69 -14.67
N GLY A 105 5.26 -10.59 -15.97
CA GLY A 105 6.01 -9.47 -16.57
C GLY A 105 5.31 -8.12 -16.37
N PRO A 106 4.07 -7.96 -16.85
CA PRO A 106 3.28 -6.76 -16.61
C PRO A 106 3.06 -6.46 -15.11
N LEU A 107 2.93 -7.50 -14.27
CA LEU A 107 2.80 -7.34 -12.82
C LEU A 107 4.07 -6.72 -12.21
N ALA A 108 5.26 -7.15 -12.64
CA ALA A 108 6.52 -6.58 -12.19
C ALA A 108 6.65 -5.10 -12.57
N VAL A 109 6.32 -4.75 -13.81
CA VAL A 109 6.30 -3.35 -14.29
C VAL A 109 5.29 -2.52 -13.49
N ALA A 110 4.07 -3.02 -13.34
CA ALA A 110 3.03 -2.34 -12.56
C ALA A 110 3.48 -2.10 -11.11
N ARG A 111 4.18 -3.06 -10.51
CA ARG A 111 4.71 -2.92 -9.14
C ARG A 111 5.72 -1.79 -9.01
N VAL A 112 6.63 -1.65 -9.97
CA VAL A 112 7.64 -0.59 -9.98
C VAL A 112 7.00 0.77 -10.25
N VAL A 113 6.16 0.86 -11.28
CA VAL A 113 5.50 2.11 -11.68
C VAL A 113 4.54 2.63 -10.62
N THR A 114 3.78 1.73 -9.98
CA THR A 114 2.86 2.11 -8.89
C THR A 114 3.53 2.11 -7.51
N GLY A 115 4.78 1.67 -7.40
CA GLY A 115 5.53 1.64 -6.15
C GLY A 115 6.05 3.01 -5.75
N ILE A 116 7.22 3.34 -6.27
CA ILE A 116 7.97 4.54 -5.88
C ILE A 116 7.25 5.84 -6.25
N PRO A 117 6.81 6.05 -7.52
CA PRO A 117 6.19 7.32 -7.89
C PRO A 117 4.84 7.53 -7.20
N LEU A 118 4.05 6.48 -7.04
CA LEU A 118 2.76 6.59 -6.35
C LEU A 118 2.94 6.86 -4.86
N PHE A 119 3.93 6.24 -4.22
CA PHE A 119 4.29 6.51 -2.83
C PHE A 119 4.76 7.96 -2.66
N ALA A 120 5.63 8.45 -3.53
CA ALA A 120 6.10 9.83 -3.53
C ALA A 120 4.95 10.82 -3.72
N LEU A 121 4.01 10.51 -4.61
CA LEU A 121 2.79 11.30 -4.80
C LEU A 121 1.94 11.34 -3.52
N GLY A 122 1.77 10.20 -2.85
CA GLY A 122 1.03 10.11 -1.59
C GLY A 122 1.65 10.96 -0.48
N VAL A 123 2.96 10.88 -0.34
CA VAL A 123 3.72 11.72 0.62
C VAL A 123 3.57 13.20 0.28
N TRP A 124 3.73 13.55 -0.99
CA TRP A 124 3.62 14.94 -1.45
C TRP A 124 2.21 15.51 -1.23
N LEU A 125 1.16 14.77 -1.61
CA LEU A 125 -0.23 15.17 -1.38
C LEU A 125 -0.54 15.30 0.12
N SER A 126 -0.04 14.37 0.93
CA SER A 126 -0.19 14.44 2.39
C SER A 126 0.52 15.68 2.96
N TYR A 127 1.73 15.98 2.46
CA TYR A 127 2.47 17.17 2.84
C TYR A 127 1.72 18.46 2.46
N LEU A 128 1.22 18.56 1.23
CA LEU A 128 0.45 19.71 0.79
C LEU A 128 -0.80 19.93 1.64
N LEU A 129 -1.51 18.85 1.95
CA LEU A 129 -2.73 18.91 2.74
C LEU A 129 -2.44 19.31 4.19
N LEU A 130 -1.38 18.77 4.79
CA LEU A 130 -0.97 19.15 6.13
C LEU A 130 -0.43 20.58 6.18
N ARG A 131 0.34 20.98 5.17
CA ARG A 131 0.85 22.36 5.05
C ARG A 131 -0.27 23.38 4.97
N SER A 132 -1.35 23.08 4.26
CA SER A 132 -2.51 23.98 4.15
C SER A 132 -3.35 24.06 5.42
N SER A 133 -3.24 23.06 6.28
CA SER A 133 -4.02 22.96 7.53
C SER A 133 -3.22 23.39 8.78
N LEU A 134 -1.90 23.54 8.67
CA LEU A 134 -1.01 23.82 9.80
C LEU A 134 -0.62 25.32 9.98
N PRO A 135 -0.73 26.23 9.01
CA PRO A 135 -0.31 27.64 9.18
C PRO A 135 -1.03 28.35 10.31
N GLU A 136 -2.32 28.06 10.49
CA GLU A 136 -3.13 28.68 11.56
C GLU A 136 -2.72 28.25 12.97
N LEU A 137 -1.97 27.15 13.10
CA LEU A 137 -1.53 26.62 14.39
C LEU A 137 -0.20 27.20 14.86
N GLU A 138 0.62 27.69 13.95
CA GLU A 138 1.86 28.41 14.28
C GLU A 138 1.56 29.86 14.71
N GLU A 139 0.59 30.50 14.08
CA GLU A 139 0.18 31.87 14.46
C GLU A 139 -0.44 31.90 15.86
N GLY A 140 -1.32 30.95 16.19
CA GLY A 140 -1.90 30.84 17.54
C GLY A 140 -0.89 30.52 18.64
N ARG A 141 0.27 29.90 18.31
CA ARG A 141 1.33 29.60 19.27
C ARG A 141 2.20 30.82 19.58
N THR A 142 2.38 31.72 18.61
CA THR A 142 3.15 32.95 18.81
C THR A 142 2.38 33.96 19.62
N GLU A 143 1.06 34.00 19.52
CA GLU A 143 0.22 34.91 20.33
C GLU A 143 0.12 34.47 21.80
N THR A 144 0.15 33.16 22.08
CA THR A 144 0.07 32.62 23.45
C THR A 144 1.39 32.73 24.20
N SER A 145 2.53 32.93 23.54
CA SER A 145 3.85 33.05 24.14
C SER A 145 4.38 34.49 24.20
N ALA A 146 3.56 35.50 23.90
CA ALA A 146 3.89 36.89 24.18
C ALA A 146 3.66 37.17 25.66
N PRO A 147 4.66 37.70 26.38
CA PRO A 147 4.56 38.01 27.81
C PRO A 147 3.61 39.19 28.11
#